data_0a86c4ca1a2cf8d62a4a7caab0a41231
#
_entry.id   0a86c4ca1a2cf8d62a4a7caab0a41231
#
_cell.length_a   1.000
_cell.length_b   1.000
_cell.length_c   1.000
_cell.angle_alpha   90.00
_cell.angle_beta   90.00
_cell.angle_gamma   90.00
#
_symmetry.space_group_name_H-M   'P 1'
#
loop_
_entity.id
_entity.type
_entity.pdbx_description
1 polymer ?
#
loop_
_entity_poly.entity_id
_entity_poly.type
_entity_poly.pdbx_seq_one_letter_code
_entity_poly.pdbx_strand_id
1 'polypeptide(L)'
;LAEVPAGWDADRVGRRVRATAVLGEACGTTGLIGGQVMDLESEGHALDGTALERLHRAKTGALLTACVRGGAILGGAGEEELALLGRYAAAVGLAFQIVDDLLDATEGAERLGKTAGKDAAAGKATYVSVHGLARAREMAAALGGDAQDALAPLGARGTLLAEIARRVVDRRS
;
A
#
# COMPACT_ATOMS: atom_id res chain seq x y z
N LEU A 1 -16.15 9.73 17.39
CA LEU A 1 -15.15 10.80 17.46
C LEU A 1 -14.50 10.70 18.84
N ALA A 2 -13.22 10.34 18.87
CA ALA A 2 -12.51 10.20 20.12
C ALA A 2 -12.39 11.58 20.80
N GLU A 3 -12.55 11.59 22.13
CA GLU A 3 -12.44 12.80 22.95
C GLU A 3 -11.11 13.51 22.73
N VAL A 4 -11.13 14.83 22.69
CA VAL A 4 -9.90 15.64 22.65
C VAL A 4 -9.34 15.68 24.07
N PRO A 5 -8.08 15.22 24.29
CA PRO A 5 -7.48 15.28 25.62
C PRO A 5 -7.43 16.72 26.15
N ALA A 6 -7.64 16.87 27.45
CA ALA A 6 -7.52 18.17 28.11
C ALA A 6 -6.09 18.72 27.93
N GLY A 7 -5.96 20.02 27.61
CA GLY A 7 -4.67 20.68 27.44
C GLY A 7 -4.09 20.64 26.01
N TRP A 8 -4.84 20.13 25.03
CA TRP A 8 -4.43 20.27 23.64
C TRP A 8 -4.68 21.68 23.13
N ASP A 9 -3.67 22.24 22.46
CA ASP A 9 -3.81 23.50 21.72
C ASP A 9 -4.56 23.32 20.40
N ALA A 10 -4.92 24.44 19.78
CA ALA A 10 -5.68 24.45 18.53
C ALA A 10 -4.93 23.75 17.38
N ASP A 11 -3.60 23.82 17.33
CA ASP A 11 -2.78 23.18 16.31
C ASP A 11 -2.86 21.64 16.43
N ARG A 12 -2.70 21.10 17.62
CA ARG A 12 -2.84 19.65 17.85
C ARG A 12 -4.24 19.14 17.51
N VAL A 13 -5.27 19.91 17.87
CA VAL A 13 -6.65 19.57 17.51
C VAL A 13 -6.82 19.59 15.99
N GLY A 14 -6.30 20.62 15.31
CA GLY A 14 -6.35 20.76 13.85
C GLY A 14 -5.65 19.59 13.14
N ARG A 15 -4.47 19.19 13.60
CA ARG A 15 -3.74 18.02 13.06
C ARG A 15 -4.52 16.73 13.22
N ARG A 16 -5.16 16.53 14.36
CA ARG A 16 -6.01 15.37 14.59
C ARG A 16 -7.21 15.32 13.65
N VAL A 17 -7.90 16.45 13.46
CA VAL A 17 -9.02 16.53 12.52
C VAL A 17 -8.57 16.18 11.11
N ARG A 18 -7.44 16.76 10.64
CA ARG A 18 -6.85 16.44 9.33
C ARG A 18 -6.50 14.95 9.19
N ALA A 19 -5.85 14.36 10.18
CA ALA A 19 -5.49 12.93 10.17
C ALA A 19 -6.73 12.03 10.14
N THR A 20 -7.79 12.40 10.89
CA THR A 20 -9.07 11.67 10.89
C THR A 20 -9.76 11.77 9.52
N ALA A 21 -9.73 12.93 8.87
CA ALA A 21 -10.30 13.12 7.54
C ALA A 21 -9.58 12.25 6.50
N VAL A 22 -8.22 12.24 6.51
CA VAL A 22 -7.40 11.38 5.63
C VAL A 22 -7.74 9.90 5.81
N LEU A 23 -7.92 9.44 7.04
CA LEU A 23 -8.32 8.07 7.33
C LEU A 23 -9.76 7.77 6.84
N GLY A 24 -10.69 8.71 7.07
CA GLY A 24 -12.09 8.59 6.61
C GLY A 24 -12.19 8.47 5.09
N GLU A 25 -11.46 9.29 4.34
CA GLU A 25 -11.39 9.23 2.87
C GLU A 25 -10.80 7.88 2.40
N ALA A 26 -9.71 7.43 3.03
CA ALA A 26 -9.06 6.17 2.66
C ALA A 26 -9.94 4.94 2.92
N CYS A 27 -10.80 4.99 3.92
CA CYS A 27 -11.78 3.92 4.20
C CYS A 27 -13.03 4.02 3.31
N GLY A 28 -13.24 5.15 2.64
CA GLY A 28 -14.46 5.45 1.88
C GLY A 28 -14.57 4.75 0.53
N THR A 29 -15.55 5.23 -0.25
CA THR A 29 -15.92 4.67 -1.57
C THR A 29 -14.86 4.90 -2.65
N THR A 30 -13.97 5.87 -2.47
CA THR A 30 -12.82 6.12 -3.35
C THR A 30 -11.54 5.41 -2.90
N GLY A 31 -11.56 4.80 -1.70
CA GLY A 31 -10.48 4.05 -1.11
C GLY A 31 -10.84 2.57 -0.88
N LEU A 32 -10.63 2.09 0.35
CA LEU A 32 -10.76 0.69 0.73
C LEU A 32 -12.11 0.06 0.32
N ILE A 33 -13.23 0.71 0.64
CA ILE A 33 -14.57 0.17 0.33
C ILE A 33 -14.76 0.11 -1.19
N GLY A 34 -14.42 1.18 -1.93
CA GLY A 34 -14.49 1.16 -3.39
C GLY A 34 -13.58 0.12 -4.02
N GLY A 35 -12.36 -0.03 -3.50
CA GLY A 35 -11.44 -1.07 -3.93
C GLY A 35 -11.96 -2.48 -3.66
N GLN A 36 -12.65 -2.69 -2.54
CA GLN A 36 -13.30 -3.97 -2.25
C GLN A 36 -14.47 -4.27 -3.20
N VAL A 37 -15.25 -3.25 -3.57
CA VAL A 37 -16.31 -3.42 -4.59
C VAL A 37 -15.70 -3.79 -5.93
N MET A 38 -14.65 -3.09 -6.37
CA MET A 38 -13.93 -3.41 -7.61
C MET A 38 -13.37 -4.84 -7.60
N ASP A 39 -12.85 -5.31 -6.47
CA ASP A 39 -12.35 -6.69 -6.32
C ASP A 39 -13.46 -7.71 -6.53
N LEU A 40 -14.61 -7.53 -5.89
CA LEU A 40 -15.77 -8.41 -6.03
C LEU A 40 -16.35 -8.39 -7.45
N GLU A 41 -16.46 -7.21 -8.07
CA GLU A 41 -16.97 -7.06 -9.43
C GLU A 41 -16.03 -7.65 -10.49
N SER A 42 -14.74 -7.77 -10.17
CA SER A 42 -13.74 -8.35 -11.06
C SER A 42 -13.64 -9.88 -11.00
N GLU A 43 -14.32 -10.54 -10.05
CA GLU A 43 -14.29 -12.00 -9.93
C GLU A 43 -14.81 -12.66 -11.22
N GLY A 44 -14.00 -13.56 -11.77
CA GLY A 44 -14.31 -14.23 -13.05
C GLY A 44 -14.09 -13.39 -14.30
N HIS A 45 -13.57 -12.16 -14.19
CA HIS A 45 -13.24 -11.29 -15.31
C HIS A 45 -11.73 -11.06 -15.43
N ALA A 46 -11.23 -11.02 -16.66
CA ALA A 46 -9.83 -10.66 -16.88
C ALA A 46 -9.64 -9.15 -16.68
N LEU A 47 -8.70 -8.78 -15.79
CA LEU A 47 -8.25 -7.39 -15.64
C LEU A 47 -6.96 -7.17 -16.44
N ASP A 48 -6.84 -6.00 -17.05
CA ASP A 48 -5.55 -5.52 -17.54
C ASP A 48 -4.70 -4.95 -16.39
N GLY A 49 -3.42 -4.69 -16.66
CA GLY A 49 -2.49 -4.20 -15.63
C GLY A 49 -2.91 -2.86 -15.01
N THR A 50 -3.56 -1.98 -15.77
CA THR A 50 -4.01 -0.67 -15.28
C THR A 50 -5.20 -0.81 -14.32
N ALA A 51 -6.16 -1.66 -14.69
CA ALA A 51 -7.32 -1.94 -13.83
C ALA A 51 -6.90 -2.65 -12.53
N LEU A 52 -5.97 -3.61 -12.62
CA LEU A 52 -5.40 -4.31 -11.47
C LEU A 52 -4.67 -3.34 -10.54
N GLU A 53 -3.81 -2.48 -11.07
CA GLU A 53 -3.11 -1.47 -10.27
C GLU A 53 -4.08 -0.52 -9.57
N ARG A 54 -5.11 -0.04 -10.27
CA ARG A 54 -6.13 0.84 -9.71
C ARG A 54 -6.87 0.16 -8.55
N LEU A 55 -7.24 -1.11 -8.71
CA LEU A 55 -7.87 -1.92 -7.66
C LEU A 55 -6.98 -1.99 -6.42
N HIS A 56 -5.72 -2.36 -6.58
CA HIS A 56 -4.80 -2.51 -5.46
C HIS A 56 -4.46 -1.19 -4.78
N ARG A 57 -4.32 -0.09 -5.56
CA ARG A 57 -4.15 1.25 -4.99
C ARG A 57 -5.34 1.68 -4.14
N ALA A 58 -6.56 1.34 -4.54
CA ALA A 58 -7.77 1.64 -3.78
C ALA A 58 -7.92 0.70 -2.57
N LYS A 59 -7.91 -0.61 -2.78
CA LYS A 59 -8.24 -1.60 -1.76
C LYS A 59 -7.21 -1.66 -0.61
N THR A 60 -5.92 -1.54 -0.94
CA THR A 60 -4.82 -1.68 0.02
C THR A 60 -4.01 -0.40 0.14
N GLY A 61 -3.64 0.20 -0.98
CA GLY A 61 -2.77 1.37 -1.03
C GLY A 61 -3.35 2.59 -0.34
N ALA A 62 -4.66 2.82 -0.42
CA ALA A 62 -5.33 3.96 0.20
C ALA A 62 -5.14 3.97 1.72
N LEU A 63 -5.35 2.83 2.38
CA LEU A 63 -5.22 2.73 3.84
C LEU A 63 -3.76 2.84 4.28
N LEU A 64 -2.82 2.19 3.57
CA LEU A 64 -1.38 2.32 3.86
C LEU A 64 -0.92 3.77 3.70
N THR A 65 -1.37 4.45 2.65
CA THR A 65 -1.09 5.88 2.44
C THR A 65 -1.66 6.74 3.56
N ALA A 66 -2.88 6.44 4.01
CA ALA A 66 -3.51 7.16 5.12
C ALA A 66 -2.77 6.96 6.45
N CYS A 67 -2.25 5.77 6.72
CA CYS A 67 -1.43 5.52 7.91
C CYS A 67 -0.16 6.38 7.91
N VAL A 68 0.58 6.42 6.80
CA VAL A 68 1.80 7.22 6.68
C VAL A 68 1.49 8.72 6.77
N ARG A 69 0.53 9.20 5.98
CA ARG A 69 0.14 10.63 5.97
C ARG A 69 -0.46 11.06 7.31
N GLY A 70 -1.32 10.25 7.90
CA GLY A 70 -1.93 10.53 9.20
C GLY A 70 -0.87 10.64 10.30
N GLY A 71 0.10 9.71 10.34
CA GLY A 71 1.23 9.79 11.26
C GLY A 71 2.07 11.06 11.04
N ALA A 72 2.36 11.40 9.80
CA ALA A 72 3.11 12.61 9.44
C ALA A 72 2.37 13.89 9.87
N ILE A 73 1.06 13.99 9.60
CA ILE A 73 0.22 15.12 10.02
C ILE A 73 0.24 15.26 11.55
N LEU A 74 0.06 14.17 12.28
CA LEU A 74 0.10 14.18 13.74
C LEU A 74 1.48 14.57 14.27
N GLY A 75 2.55 14.18 13.58
CA GLY A 75 3.92 14.60 13.86
C GLY A 75 4.25 16.04 13.51
N GLY A 76 3.35 16.76 12.83
CA GLY A 76 3.55 18.16 12.45
C GLY A 76 4.38 18.34 11.17
N ALA A 77 4.40 17.34 10.28
CA ALA A 77 5.07 17.43 8.99
C ALA A 77 4.50 18.56 8.13
N GLY A 78 5.39 19.31 7.46
CA GLY A 78 5.02 20.32 6.48
C GLY A 78 4.56 19.71 5.14
N GLU A 79 4.02 20.56 4.25
CA GLU A 79 3.45 20.09 2.97
C GLU A 79 4.49 19.38 2.08
N GLU A 80 5.73 19.83 2.08
CA GLU A 80 6.83 19.17 1.33
C GLU A 80 7.11 17.77 1.86
N GLU A 81 7.19 17.60 3.17
CA GLU A 81 7.37 16.28 3.80
C GLU A 81 6.16 15.37 3.56
N LEU A 82 4.95 15.93 3.62
CA LEU A 82 3.73 15.17 3.31
C LEU A 82 3.70 14.70 1.86
N ALA A 83 4.22 15.48 0.92
CA ALA A 83 4.36 15.08 -0.48
C ALA A 83 5.38 13.94 -0.66
N LEU A 84 6.55 14.02 0.01
CA LEU A 84 7.57 12.97 0.03
C LEU A 84 7.01 11.67 0.60
N LEU A 85 6.39 11.74 1.77
CA LEU A 85 5.80 10.61 2.46
C LEU A 85 4.60 10.03 1.72
N GLY A 86 3.86 10.84 0.96
CA GLY A 86 2.80 10.37 0.06
C GLY A 86 3.34 9.51 -1.08
N ARG A 87 4.45 9.94 -1.74
CA ARG A 87 5.12 9.13 -2.77
C ARG A 87 5.67 7.82 -2.20
N TYR A 88 6.35 7.89 -1.06
CA TYR A 88 6.81 6.71 -0.33
C TYR A 88 5.67 5.71 -0.09
N ALA A 89 4.56 6.17 0.49
CA ALA A 89 3.43 5.32 0.86
C ALA A 89 2.77 4.68 -0.37
N ALA A 90 2.64 5.43 -1.47
CA ALA A 90 2.08 4.91 -2.72
C ALA A 90 2.97 3.80 -3.34
N ALA A 91 4.29 3.97 -3.29
CA ALA A 91 5.24 2.98 -3.78
C ALA A 91 5.24 1.72 -2.90
N VAL A 92 5.34 1.87 -1.57
CA VAL A 92 5.33 0.72 -0.64
C VAL A 92 4.00 -0.02 -0.69
N GLY A 93 2.86 0.69 -0.77
CA GLY A 93 1.54 0.07 -0.83
C GLY A 93 1.35 -0.80 -2.07
N LEU A 94 1.84 -0.36 -3.23
CA LEU A 94 1.79 -1.14 -4.45
C LEU A 94 2.80 -2.29 -4.42
N ALA A 95 4.04 -2.05 -3.95
CA ALA A 95 5.05 -3.09 -3.78
C ALA A 95 4.55 -4.22 -2.87
N PHE A 96 3.86 -3.88 -1.78
CA PHE A 96 3.30 -4.85 -0.86
C PHE A 96 2.35 -5.84 -1.57
N GLN A 97 1.48 -5.33 -2.43
CA GLN A 97 0.53 -6.17 -3.16
C GLN A 97 1.23 -7.05 -4.20
N ILE A 98 2.19 -6.49 -4.94
CA ILE A 98 2.95 -7.26 -5.93
C ILE A 98 3.75 -8.39 -5.24
N VAL A 99 4.36 -8.10 -4.10
CA VAL A 99 5.11 -9.10 -3.33
C VAL A 99 4.19 -10.18 -2.77
N ASP A 100 2.99 -9.81 -2.33
CA ASP A 100 1.97 -10.77 -1.87
C ASP A 100 1.58 -11.74 -2.99
N ASP A 101 1.29 -11.23 -4.19
CA ASP A 101 1.01 -12.02 -5.39
C ASP A 101 2.21 -12.92 -5.80
N LEU A 102 3.44 -12.43 -5.63
CA LEU A 102 4.66 -13.21 -5.89
C LEU A 102 4.81 -14.37 -4.91
N LEU A 103 4.55 -14.13 -3.63
CA LEU A 103 4.61 -15.16 -2.58
C LEU A 103 3.56 -16.23 -2.83
N ASP A 104 2.32 -15.85 -3.08
CA ASP A 104 1.23 -16.79 -3.37
C ASP A 104 1.55 -17.68 -4.57
N ALA A 105 2.14 -17.11 -5.63
CA ALA A 105 2.51 -17.84 -6.82
C ALA A 105 3.71 -18.81 -6.60
N THR A 106 4.66 -18.42 -5.74
CA THR A 106 5.87 -19.23 -5.50
C THR A 106 5.66 -20.30 -4.43
N GLU A 107 4.97 -20.00 -3.34
CA GLU A 107 4.60 -20.99 -2.32
C GLU A 107 3.66 -22.05 -2.90
N GLY A 108 2.80 -21.62 -3.83
CA GLY A 108 1.95 -22.53 -4.58
C GLY A 108 2.74 -23.56 -5.35
N ALA A 109 3.83 -23.19 -5.99
CA ALA A 109 4.68 -24.07 -6.79
C ALA A 109 5.49 -25.08 -5.92
N GLU A 110 5.94 -24.66 -4.73
CA GLU A 110 6.68 -25.51 -3.80
C GLU A 110 5.79 -26.50 -3.02
N ARG A 111 4.52 -26.11 -2.80
CA ARG A 111 3.53 -26.92 -2.07
C ARG A 111 2.61 -27.78 -2.95
N LEU A 112 2.99 -28.15 -4.15
CA LEU A 112 2.20 -28.96 -5.11
C LEU A 112 1.65 -30.32 -4.55
N GLY A 113 1.59 -30.44 -3.22
CA GLY A 113 0.86 -31.49 -2.51
C GLY A 113 -0.41 -31.03 -1.79
N LYS A 114 -0.60 -29.73 -1.47
CA LYS A 114 -1.82 -29.24 -0.78
C LYS A 114 -2.05 -27.75 -1.03
N THR A 115 -3.07 -27.43 -1.83
CA THR A 115 -3.71 -26.10 -1.95
C THR A 115 -2.81 -24.96 -2.40
N ALA A 116 -2.10 -25.12 -3.51
CA ALA A 116 -1.44 -24.03 -4.20
C ALA A 116 -2.44 -23.20 -5.01
N GLY A 117 -2.30 -21.88 -4.97
CA GLY A 117 -3.05 -20.98 -5.84
C GLY A 117 -4.50 -20.76 -5.43
N LYS A 118 -4.77 -20.31 -4.20
CA LYS A 118 -6.13 -19.89 -3.81
C LYS A 118 -6.68 -18.83 -4.77
N ASP A 119 -5.85 -17.88 -5.20
CA ASP A 119 -6.25 -16.84 -6.13
C ASP A 119 -6.36 -17.33 -7.57
N ALA A 120 -5.49 -18.22 -8.01
CA ALA A 120 -5.63 -18.90 -9.31
C ALA A 120 -6.85 -19.82 -9.36
N ALA A 121 -7.18 -20.50 -8.27
CA ALA A 121 -8.39 -21.31 -8.16
C ALA A 121 -9.68 -20.47 -8.08
N ALA A 122 -9.58 -19.22 -7.60
CA ALA A 122 -10.69 -18.25 -7.56
C ALA A 122 -10.79 -17.42 -8.85
N GLY A 123 -9.91 -17.63 -9.84
CA GLY A 123 -9.90 -16.85 -11.10
C GLY A 123 -9.56 -15.38 -10.92
N LYS A 124 -8.87 -15.00 -9.82
CA LYS A 124 -8.47 -13.62 -9.54
C LYS A 124 -7.28 -13.21 -10.40
N ALA A 125 -7.34 -11.99 -10.94
CA ALA A 125 -6.20 -11.37 -11.60
C ALA A 125 -5.15 -11.00 -10.56
N THR A 126 -3.89 -11.40 -10.80
CA THR A 126 -2.72 -11.05 -9.98
C THR A 126 -1.64 -10.41 -10.85
N TYR A 127 -0.67 -9.71 -10.25
CA TYR A 127 0.47 -9.17 -11.02
C TYR A 127 1.24 -10.29 -11.74
N VAL A 128 1.31 -11.47 -11.14
CA VAL A 128 1.96 -12.62 -11.78
C VAL A 128 1.17 -13.15 -12.97
N SER A 129 -0.16 -13.22 -12.89
CA SER A 129 -0.99 -13.67 -14.01
C SER A 129 -1.03 -12.67 -15.18
N VAL A 130 -0.97 -11.36 -14.89
CA VAL A 130 -1.04 -10.28 -15.89
C VAL A 130 0.31 -9.99 -16.54
N HIS A 131 1.39 -9.95 -15.74
CA HIS A 131 2.70 -9.49 -16.21
C HIS A 131 3.76 -10.60 -16.27
N GLY A 132 3.50 -11.75 -15.68
CA GLY A 132 4.46 -12.83 -15.48
C GLY A 132 5.40 -12.60 -14.28
N LEU A 133 5.95 -13.70 -13.76
CA LEU A 133 6.72 -13.72 -12.52
C LEU A 133 7.97 -12.80 -12.56
N ALA A 134 8.71 -12.83 -13.67
CA ALA A 134 9.93 -12.03 -13.82
C ALA A 134 9.62 -10.52 -13.79
N ARG A 135 8.61 -10.10 -14.54
CA ARG A 135 8.21 -8.70 -14.61
C ARG A 135 7.63 -8.20 -13.28
N ALA A 136 6.82 -9.01 -12.60
CA ALA A 136 6.31 -8.66 -11.27
C ALA A 136 7.45 -8.43 -10.25
N ARG A 137 8.52 -9.26 -10.29
CA ARG A 137 9.72 -9.04 -9.44
C ARG A 137 10.44 -7.73 -9.76
N GLU A 138 10.61 -7.41 -11.04
CA GLU A 138 11.21 -6.14 -11.46
C GLU A 138 10.37 -4.95 -10.99
N MET A 139 9.05 -5.03 -11.11
CA MET A 139 8.14 -3.97 -10.67
C MET A 139 8.23 -3.76 -9.15
N ALA A 140 8.24 -4.83 -8.35
CA ALA A 140 8.39 -4.73 -6.90
C ALA A 140 9.73 -4.10 -6.50
N ALA A 141 10.83 -4.49 -7.16
CA ALA A 141 12.15 -3.92 -6.92
C ALA A 141 12.22 -2.43 -7.28
N ALA A 142 11.66 -2.04 -8.44
CA ALA A 142 11.59 -0.63 -8.87
C ALA A 142 10.82 0.23 -7.85
N LEU A 143 9.66 -0.24 -7.39
CA LEU A 143 8.88 0.45 -6.36
C LEU A 143 9.63 0.56 -5.03
N GLY A 144 10.45 -0.43 -4.68
CA GLY A 144 11.35 -0.34 -3.53
C GLY A 144 12.38 0.79 -3.68
N GLY A 145 12.94 0.96 -4.89
CA GLY A 145 13.80 2.10 -5.24
C GLY A 145 13.07 3.43 -5.12
N ASP A 146 11.89 3.55 -5.75
CA ASP A 146 11.06 4.77 -5.70
C ASP A 146 10.74 5.18 -4.24
N ALA A 147 10.47 4.20 -3.38
CA ALA A 147 10.21 4.45 -1.96
C ALA A 147 11.44 5.00 -1.24
N GLN A 148 12.64 4.48 -1.53
CA GLN A 148 13.89 4.98 -0.95
C GLN A 148 14.22 6.38 -1.45
N ASP A 149 14.06 6.63 -2.76
CA ASP A 149 14.30 7.94 -3.38
C ASP A 149 13.35 9.01 -2.80
N ALA A 150 12.09 8.65 -2.55
CA ALA A 150 11.14 9.54 -1.90
C ALA A 150 11.57 9.96 -0.48
N LEU A 151 12.30 9.09 0.23
CA LEU A 151 12.78 9.36 1.59
C LEU A 151 14.15 10.05 1.64
N ALA A 152 14.92 10.05 0.56
CA ALA A 152 16.28 10.58 0.53
C ALA A 152 16.39 12.03 1.10
N PRO A 153 15.47 12.97 0.79
CA PRO A 153 15.51 14.33 1.37
C PRO A 153 15.30 14.37 2.89
N LEU A 154 14.72 13.33 3.49
CA LEU A 154 14.50 13.27 4.95
C LEU A 154 15.74 12.83 5.74
N GLY A 155 16.78 12.32 5.06
CA GLY A 155 18.01 11.86 5.68
C GLY A 155 17.77 10.83 6.79
N ALA A 156 18.40 11.02 7.94
CA ALA A 156 18.29 10.11 9.07
C ALA A 156 16.85 9.92 9.61
N ARG A 157 15.97 10.90 9.42
CA ARG A 157 14.55 10.78 9.83
C ARG A 157 13.76 9.76 8.99
N GLY A 158 14.21 9.48 7.78
CA GLY A 158 13.61 8.47 6.89
C GLY A 158 14.06 7.03 7.15
N THR A 159 15.08 6.80 7.98
CA THR A 159 15.75 5.48 8.11
C THR A 159 14.80 4.33 8.46
N LEU A 160 13.88 4.54 9.42
CA LEU A 160 12.93 3.51 9.82
C LEU A 160 11.96 3.16 8.68
N LEU A 161 11.47 4.17 7.95
CA LEU A 161 10.58 3.97 6.81
C LEU A 161 11.30 3.29 5.65
N ALA A 162 12.57 3.61 5.40
CA ALA A 162 13.40 2.94 4.41
C ALA A 162 13.59 1.45 4.75
N GLU A 163 13.81 1.12 6.01
CA GLU A 163 13.89 -0.27 6.48
C GLU A 163 12.56 -1.02 6.32
N ILE A 164 11.43 -0.36 6.57
CA ILE A 164 10.10 -0.94 6.33
C ILE A 164 9.92 -1.24 4.85
N ALA A 165 10.24 -0.29 3.95
CA ALA A 165 10.15 -0.52 2.50
C ALA A 165 11.01 -1.71 2.05
N ARG A 166 12.26 -1.78 2.54
CA ARG A 166 13.15 -2.90 2.25
C ARG A 166 12.55 -4.23 2.71
N ARG A 167 12.03 -4.30 3.93
CA ARG A 167 11.38 -5.51 4.46
C ARG A 167 10.15 -5.93 3.68
N VAL A 168 9.38 -4.97 3.16
CA VAL A 168 8.23 -5.27 2.30
C VAL A 168 8.69 -5.93 1.01
N VAL A 169 9.72 -5.40 0.34
CA VAL A 169 10.22 -5.92 -0.93
C VAL A 169 10.99 -7.24 -0.75
N ASP A 170 11.78 -7.36 0.33
CA ASP A 170 12.60 -8.54 0.62
C ASP A 170 11.82 -9.64 1.37
N ARG A 171 10.54 -9.46 1.61
CA ARG A 171 9.70 -10.42 2.35
C ARG A 171 9.79 -11.79 1.71
N ARG A 172 10.23 -12.76 2.49
CA ARG A 172 10.20 -14.18 2.18
C ARG A 172 9.17 -14.84 3.08
N SER A 173 8.52 -15.87 2.58
CA SER A 173 7.55 -16.68 3.34
C SER A 173 8.11 -17.20 4.64
#